data_b3a5c0b89df126e5fa111c3c4f6b49d7
#
_entry.id   b3a5c0b89df126e5fa111c3c4f6b49d7
#
_cell.length_a   1.000
_cell.length_b   1.000
_cell.length_c   1.000
_cell.angle_alpha   90.00
_cell.angle_beta   90.00
_cell.angle_gamma   90.00
#
_symmetry.space_group_name_H-M   'P 1'
#
loop_
_entity.id
_entity.type
_entity.pdbx_description
1 polymer ?
#
loop_
_entity_poly.entity_id
_entity_poly.type
_entity_poly.pdbx_seq_one_letter_code
_entity_poly.pdbx_strand_id
1 'polypeptide(L)'
;MESDAAALKDVPELTAGFRLLYEQKFSEGREKFIEWISKNPDDPFGYVAEAASYLFEEFYRQGVLTSDFFLDDNKFLKGIKGKPDPESMKSFLEATGRARELAKARLKNNPKDQEALFALTLAAGMESNVDSILEKKHLDGLKRMKEANAHAKLLLSQRPDAGDAFVALGSANYIIGSLSSGYRALLWFGGVHGDKKLGMEQVGKTAENGRYLKPFAKILLALAARREKQNGLAQKLLSELSEEFPASPLFATEYAKAMGRPIPAEIGP
;
A
#
# COMPACT_ATOMS: atom_id res chain seq x y z
N MET A 1 -3.98 -33.51 -1.21
CA MET A 1 -4.75 -32.42 -1.86
C MET A 1 -4.48 -31.19 -1.00
N GLU A 2 -3.37 -30.52 -1.25
CA GLU A 2 -3.09 -29.22 -0.66
C GLU A 2 -4.12 -28.26 -1.22
N SER A 3 -4.81 -27.57 -0.33
CA SER A 3 -5.81 -26.57 -0.71
C SER A 3 -5.09 -25.45 -1.43
N ASP A 4 -5.42 -25.25 -2.68
CA ASP A 4 -5.05 -24.10 -3.53
C ASP A 4 -5.74 -22.81 -3.00
N ALA A 5 -5.48 -22.51 -1.74
CA ALA A 5 -6.10 -21.41 -0.97
C ALA A 5 -5.33 -20.10 -1.10
N ALA A 6 -4.45 -19.98 -2.10
CA ALA A 6 -3.82 -18.71 -2.39
C ALA A 6 -4.81 -17.82 -3.15
N ALA A 7 -5.33 -16.81 -2.48
CA ALA A 7 -6.37 -15.91 -2.99
C ALA A 7 -6.02 -15.16 -4.27
N LEU A 8 -4.75 -15.10 -4.62
CA LEU A 8 -4.21 -14.50 -5.84
C LEU A 8 -3.16 -15.45 -6.41
N LYS A 9 -3.15 -15.58 -7.74
CA LYS A 9 -2.17 -16.39 -8.45
C LYS A 9 -0.76 -15.99 -8.04
N ASP A 10 0.05 -16.96 -7.65
CA ASP A 10 1.48 -16.72 -7.40
C ASP A 10 2.20 -16.59 -8.73
N VAL A 11 2.76 -15.41 -8.95
CA VAL A 11 3.55 -15.10 -10.14
C VAL A 11 4.96 -14.78 -9.67
N PRO A 12 5.92 -15.68 -9.90
CA PRO A 12 7.28 -15.52 -9.41
C PRO A 12 7.94 -14.21 -9.84
N GLU A 13 7.70 -13.75 -11.07
CA GLU A 13 8.23 -12.50 -11.61
C GLU A 13 7.69 -11.30 -10.82
N LEU A 14 6.38 -11.28 -10.53
CA LEU A 14 5.76 -10.20 -9.75
C LEU A 14 6.25 -10.26 -8.29
N THR A 15 6.36 -11.45 -7.71
CA THR A 15 6.89 -11.63 -6.35
C THR A 15 8.33 -11.12 -6.25
N ALA A 16 9.17 -11.45 -7.24
CA ALA A 16 10.56 -10.94 -7.30
C ALA A 16 10.60 -9.41 -7.48
N GLY A 17 9.73 -8.85 -8.32
CA GLY A 17 9.62 -7.41 -8.51
C GLY A 17 9.23 -6.69 -7.22
N PHE A 18 8.19 -7.16 -6.51
CA PHE A 18 7.80 -6.58 -5.21
C PHE A 18 8.91 -6.69 -4.16
N ARG A 19 9.64 -7.80 -4.12
CA ARG A 19 10.80 -7.94 -3.24
C ARG A 19 11.83 -6.83 -3.48
N LEU A 20 12.15 -6.54 -4.74
CA LEU A 20 13.07 -5.46 -5.11
C LEU A 20 12.54 -4.08 -4.69
N LEU A 21 11.23 -3.83 -4.79
CA LEU A 21 10.64 -2.58 -4.28
C LEU A 21 10.84 -2.43 -2.76
N TYR A 22 10.69 -3.52 -1.98
CA TYR A 22 10.94 -3.50 -0.55
C TYR A 22 12.42 -3.30 -0.20
N GLU A 23 13.33 -3.60 -1.12
CA GLU A 23 14.76 -3.32 -1.01
C GLU A 23 15.16 -1.95 -1.57
N GLN A 24 14.20 -1.10 -1.97
CA GLN A 24 14.35 0.21 -2.62
C GLN A 24 15.07 0.15 -3.99
N LYS A 25 15.08 -1.01 -4.63
CA LYS A 25 15.59 -1.25 -5.99
C LYS A 25 14.46 -1.05 -7.00
N PHE A 26 13.95 0.17 -7.08
CA PHE A 26 12.69 0.47 -7.80
C PHE A 26 12.79 0.20 -9.31
N SER A 27 13.88 0.61 -9.95
CA SER A 27 14.10 0.37 -11.39
C SER A 27 14.19 -1.13 -11.71
N GLU A 28 14.95 -1.89 -10.92
CA GLU A 28 15.10 -3.33 -11.10
C GLU A 28 13.77 -4.06 -10.88
N GLY A 29 12.99 -3.64 -9.89
CA GLY A 29 11.65 -4.18 -9.64
C GLY A 29 10.71 -3.89 -10.82
N ARG A 30 10.75 -2.67 -11.36
CA ARG A 30 9.97 -2.24 -12.52
C ARG A 30 10.28 -3.06 -13.77
N GLU A 31 11.55 -3.38 -14.02
CA GLU A 31 11.96 -4.26 -15.13
C GLU A 31 11.26 -5.63 -15.03
N LYS A 32 11.12 -6.21 -13.84
CA LYS A 32 10.39 -7.48 -13.64
C LYS A 32 8.91 -7.35 -13.99
N PHE A 33 8.28 -6.22 -13.65
CA PHE A 33 6.89 -5.97 -13.99
C PHE A 33 6.69 -5.77 -15.48
N ILE A 34 7.58 -5.01 -16.14
CA ILE A 34 7.56 -4.82 -17.60
C ILE A 34 7.80 -6.14 -18.34
N GLU A 35 8.72 -6.99 -17.85
CA GLU A 35 8.93 -8.33 -18.40
C GLU A 35 7.65 -9.17 -18.31
N TRP A 36 6.95 -9.13 -17.15
CA TRP A 36 5.66 -9.83 -17.00
C TRP A 36 4.60 -9.30 -17.96
N ILE A 37 4.43 -7.96 -18.03
CA ILE A 37 3.47 -7.28 -18.90
C ILE A 37 3.71 -7.66 -20.38
N SER A 38 4.97 -7.73 -20.82
CA SER A 38 5.30 -8.08 -22.20
C SER A 38 4.79 -9.47 -22.62
N LYS A 39 4.73 -10.40 -21.65
CA LYS A 39 4.22 -11.77 -21.83
C LYS A 39 2.72 -11.89 -21.54
N ASN A 40 2.16 -10.97 -20.76
CA ASN A 40 0.78 -10.99 -20.26
C ASN A 40 0.13 -9.59 -20.38
N PRO A 41 -0.02 -9.05 -21.62
CA PRO A 41 -0.47 -7.65 -21.83
C PRO A 41 -1.91 -7.38 -21.38
N ASP A 42 -2.69 -8.42 -21.14
CA ASP A 42 -4.10 -8.33 -20.67
C ASP A 42 -4.24 -8.58 -19.16
N ASP A 43 -3.12 -8.74 -18.44
CA ASP A 43 -3.14 -8.86 -16.96
C ASP A 43 -3.16 -7.47 -16.30
N PRO A 44 -4.28 -7.05 -15.67
CA PRO A 44 -4.35 -5.75 -15.02
C PRO A 44 -3.41 -5.63 -13.82
N PHE A 45 -3.05 -6.75 -13.17
CA PHE A 45 -2.19 -6.71 -11.99
C PHE A 45 -0.72 -6.40 -12.32
N GLY A 46 -0.23 -6.80 -13.49
CA GLY A 46 1.09 -6.41 -13.97
C GLY A 46 1.26 -4.88 -14.01
N TYR A 47 0.26 -4.18 -14.57
CA TYR A 47 0.26 -2.71 -14.63
C TYR A 47 0.07 -2.06 -13.25
N VAL A 48 -0.68 -2.66 -12.34
CA VAL A 48 -0.75 -2.22 -10.93
C VAL A 48 0.63 -2.30 -10.27
N ALA A 49 1.35 -3.39 -10.48
CA ALA A 49 2.69 -3.59 -9.92
C ALA A 49 3.71 -2.58 -10.52
N GLU A 50 3.63 -2.31 -11.81
CA GLU A 50 4.42 -1.26 -12.47
C GLU A 50 4.11 0.12 -11.85
N ALA A 51 2.83 0.47 -11.71
CA ALA A 51 2.42 1.73 -11.08
C ALA A 51 2.93 1.84 -9.63
N ALA A 52 2.89 0.75 -8.87
CA ALA A 52 3.42 0.72 -7.51
C ALA A 52 4.92 1.07 -7.47
N SER A 53 5.70 0.66 -8.49
CA SER A 53 7.13 0.99 -8.54
C SER A 53 7.39 2.48 -8.66
N TYR A 54 6.64 3.21 -9.49
CA TYR A 54 6.75 4.66 -9.63
C TYR A 54 6.30 5.39 -8.37
N LEU A 55 5.18 4.95 -7.76
CA LEU A 55 4.67 5.59 -6.56
C LEU A 55 5.59 5.42 -5.35
N PHE A 56 6.11 4.20 -5.14
CA PHE A 56 7.01 3.94 -4.01
C PHE A 56 8.37 4.63 -4.18
N GLU A 57 8.89 4.72 -5.41
CA GLU A 57 10.10 5.50 -5.74
C GLU A 57 9.89 6.98 -5.42
N GLU A 58 8.75 7.55 -5.83
CA GLU A 58 8.39 8.93 -5.52
C GLU A 58 8.23 9.16 -4.02
N PHE A 59 7.56 8.26 -3.31
CA PHE A 59 7.42 8.32 -1.86
C PHE A 59 8.77 8.24 -1.13
N TYR A 60 9.67 7.39 -1.62
CA TYR A 60 11.03 7.30 -1.08
C TYR A 60 11.79 8.62 -1.28
N ARG A 61 11.77 9.17 -2.49
CA ARG A 61 12.39 10.44 -2.85
C ARG A 61 11.85 11.63 -2.02
N GLN A 62 10.58 11.62 -1.69
CA GLN A 62 9.92 12.66 -0.88
C GLN A 62 10.01 12.40 0.64
N GLY A 63 10.66 11.33 1.07
CA GLY A 63 10.77 10.95 2.48
C GLY A 63 9.46 10.48 3.12
N VAL A 64 8.44 10.16 2.30
CA VAL A 64 7.11 9.71 2.78
C VAL A 64 7.18 8.33 3.43
N LEU A 65 8.09 7.44 2.98
CA LEU A 65 8.19 6.06 3.51
C LEU A 65 8.79 5.98 4.92
N THR A 66 9.07 7.10 5.57
CA THR A 66 9.68 7.15 6.90
C THR A 66 8.62 7.27 8.00
N SER A 67 8.94 6.73 9.18
CA SER A 67 8.09 6.93 10.37
C SER A 67 7.95 8.40 10.76
N ASP A 68 8.96 9.24 10.49
CA ASP A 68 8.94 10.67 10.78
C ASP A 68 7.87 11.43 10.00
N PHE A 69 7.47 10.92 8.83
CA PHE A 69 6.35 11.46 8.05
C PHE A 69 5.00 11.06 8.67
N PHE A 70 4.82 9.77 8.94
CA PHE A 70 3.52 9.24 9.38
C PHE A 70 3.22 9.47 10.87
N LEU A 71 4.22 9.69 11.72
CA LEU A 71 4.02 9.97 13.15
C LEU A 71 3.74 11.44 13.45
N ASP A 72 4.04 12.34 12.52
CA ASP A 72 3.73 13.76 12.62
C ASP A 72 2.42 14.07 11.90
N ASP A 73 1.35 14.33 12.66
CA ASP A 73 0.02 14.65 12.10
C ASP A 73 0.05 15.85 11.15
N ASN A 74 0.91 16.84 11.42
CA ASN A 74 1.02 18.01 10.55
C ASN A 74 1.66 17.66 9.21
N LYS A 75 2.71 16.83 9.21
CA LYS A 75 3.34 16.35 7.97
C LYS A 75 2.35 15.50 7.18
N PHE A 76 1.69 14.56 7.83
CA PHE A 76 0.72 13.67 7.19
C PHE A 76 -0.44 14.45 6.54
N LEU A 77 -1.05 15.41 7.26
CA LEU A 77 -2.17 16.20 6.74
C LEU A 77 -1.76 17.24 5.68
N LYS A 78 -0.53 17.78 5.77
CA LYS A 78 -0.03 18.75 4.78
C LYS A 78 0.53 18.10 3.52
N GLY A 79 0.79 16.78 3.54
CA GLY A 79 1.44 16.06 2.46
C GLY A 79 2.91 16.47 2.27
N ILE A 80 3.47 16.19 1.11
CA ILE A 80 4.85 16.51 0.78
C ILE A 80 5.08 18.04 0.71
N LYS A 81 6.32 18.47 0.96
CA LYS A 81 6.69 19.90 0.86
C LYS A 81 6.95 20.35 -0.58
N GLY A 82 7.52 19.45 -1.39
CA GLY A 82 7.85 19.70 -2.80
C GLY A 82 6.70 19.41 -3.74
N LYS A 83 7.05 19.28 -5.01
CA LYS A 83 6.18 18.75 -6.07
C LYS A 83 6.65 17.34 -6.43
N PRO A 84 5.72 16.44 -6.78
CA PRO A 84 6.11 15.13 -7.31
C PRO A 84 6.82 15.30 -8.67
N ASP A 85 7.62 14.30 -9.02
CA ASP A 85 8.26 14.25 -10.32
C ASP A 85 7.22 14.06 -11.43
N PRO A 86 7.14 14.98 -12.44
CA PRO A 86 6.09 14.92 -13.45
C PRO A 86 6.15 13.67 -14.32
N GLU A 87 7.35 13.17 -14.65
CA GLU A 87 7.51 12.00 -15.51
C GLU A 87 7.14 10.71 -14.75
N SER A 88 7.56 10.59 -13.48
CA SER A 88 7.13 9.49 -12.63
C SER A 88 5.61 9.48 -12.45
N MET A 89 5.00 10.63 -12.24
CA MET A 89 3.54 10.72 -12.09
C MET A 89 2.80 10.44 -13.39
N LYS A 90 3.33 10.85 -14.53
CA LYS A 90 2.79 10.51 -15.84
C LYS A 90 2.79 8.98 -16.03
N SER A 91 3.94 8.34 -15.83
CA SER A 91 4.07 6.88 -15.96
C SER A 91 3.16 6.12 -14.97
N PHE A 92 3.05 6.61 -13.72
CA PHE A 92 2.11 6.08 -12.74
C PHE A 92 0.66 6.14 -13.25
N LEU A 93 0.23 7.29 -13.80
CA LEU A 93 -1.13 7.48 -14.29
C LEU A 93 -1.42 6.65 -15.54
N GLU A 94 -0.45 6.49 -16.45
CA GLU A 94 -0.57 5.63 -17.62
C GLU A 94 -0.74 4.16 -17.20
N ALA A 95 0.10 3.67 -16.28
CA ALA A 95 0.02 2.30 -15.79
C ALA A 95 -1.28 2.03 -15.01
N THR A 96 -1.69 2.91 -14.07
CA THR A 96 -2.97 2.76 -13.37
C THR A 96 -4.17 2.87 -14.32
N GLY A 97 -4.12 3.76 -15.30
CA GLY A 97 -5.14 3.90 -16.33
C GLY A 97 -5.34 2.61 -17.12
N ARG A 98 -4.24 2.00 -17.56
CA ARG A 98 -4.28 0.73 -18.30
C ARG A 98 -4.77 -0.43 -17.43
N ALA A 99 -4.31 -0.52 -16.18
CA ALA A 99 -4.81 -1.50 -15.22
C ALA A 99 -6.33 -1.42 -15.05
N ARG A 100 -6.85 -0.20 -14.89
CA ARG A 100 -8.29 0.05 -14.71
C ARG A 100 -9.11 -0.29 -15.95
N GLU A 101 -8.60 0.04 -17.14
CA GLU A 101 -9.24 -0.31 -18.41
C GLU A 101 -9.42 -1.82 -18.54
N LEU A 102 -8.32 -2.58 -18.37
CA LEU A 102 -8.31 -4.04 -18.46
C LEU A 102 -9.21 -4.68 -17.39
N ALA A 103 -9.07 -4.25 -16.14
CA ALA A 103 -9.89 -4.78 -15.05
C ALA A 103 -11.39 -4.53 -15.26
N LYS A 104 -11.78 -3.33 -15.71
CA LYS A 104 -13.17 -3.01 -16.04
C LYS A 104 -13.70 -3.84 -17.21
N ALA A 105 -12.86 -4.09 -18.24
CA ALA A 105 -13.23 -4.96 -19.36
C ALA A 105 -13.49 -6.40 -18.89
N ARG A 106 -12.63 -6.92 -18.00
CA ARG A 106 -12.81 -8.26 -17.40
C ARG A 106 -14.11 -8.32 -16.57
N LEU A 107 -14.38 -7.31 -15.75
CA LEU A 107 -15.59 -7.27 -14.91
C LEU A 107 -16.91 -7.16 -15.72
N LYS A 108 -16.88 -6.59 -16.93
CA LYS A 108 -18.05 -6.61 -17.83
C LYS A 108 -18.43 -8.04 -18.23
N ASN A 109 -17.44 -8.89 -18.44
CA ASN A 109 -17.64 -10.29 -18.84
C ASN A 109 -17.86 -11.19 -17.62
N ASN A 110 -17.18 -10.93 -16.52
CA ASN A 110 -17.28 -11.65 -15.25
C ASN A 110 -17.30 -10.66 -14.08
N PRO A 111 -18.49 -10.24 -13.58
CA PRO A 111 -18.58 -9.29 -12.46
C PRO A 111 -17.96 -9.78 -11.15
N LYS A 112 -17.57 -11.07 -11.09
CA LYS A 112 -16.92 -11.71 -9.95
C LYS A 112 -15.42 -12.01 -10.20
N ASP A 113 -14.81 -11.42 -11.23
CA ASP A 113 -13.40 -11.61 -11.50
C ASP A 113 -12.53 -11.06 -10.35
N GLN A 114 -11.94 -11.97 -9.61
CA GLN A 114 -11.22 -11.66 -8.36
C GLN A 114 -9.92 -10.88 -8.61
N GLU A 115 -9.20 -11.21 -9.69
CA GLU A 115 -7.96 -10.52 -10.06
C GLU A 115 -8.27 -9.08 -10.52
N ALA A 116 -9.34 -8.90 -11.28
CA ALA A 116 -9.79 -7.58 -11.70
C ALA A 116 -10.25 -6.72 -10.50
N LEU A 117 -10.99 -7.30 -9.55
CA LEU A 117 -11.38 -6.61 -8.31
C LEU A 117 -10.17 -6.24 -7.48
N PHE A 118 -9.18 -7.10 -7.39
CA PHE A 118 -7.94 -6.81 -6.66
C PHE A 118 -7.14 -5.70 -7.34
N ALA A 119 -6.97 -5.77 -8.66
CA ALA A 119 -6.28 -4.72 -9.41
C ALA A 119 -6.97 -3.35 -9.23
N LEU A 120 -8.31 -3.27 -9.29
CA LEU A 120 -9.04 -2.03 -9.03
C LEU A 120 -8.91 -1.55 -7.58
N THR A 121 -8.88 -2.48 -6.62
CA THR A 121 -8.65 -2.15 -5.20
C THR A 121 -7.32 -1.42 -5.03
N LEU A 122 -6.24 -1.97 -5.59
CA LEU A 122 -4.91 -1.41 -5.44
C LEU A 122 -4.73 -0.13 -6.27
N ALA A 123 -5.19 -0.10 -7.51
CA ALA A 123 -5.12 1.11 -8.34
C ALA A 123 -5.83 2.29 -7.66
N ALA A 124 -7.06 2.10 -7.19
CA ALA A 124 -7.79 3.15 -6.48
C ALA A 124 -7.13 3.53 -5.14
N GLY A 125 -6.54 2.57 -4.41
CA GLY A 125 -5.79 2.83 -3.18
C GLY A 125 -4.53 3.67 -3.42
N MET A 126 -3.77 3.37 -4.46
CA MET A 126 -2.58 4.14 -4.85
C MET A 126 -2.95 5.54 -5.35
N GLU A 127 -4.00 5.67 -6.18
CA GLU A 127 -4.52 6.97 -6.62
C GLU A 127 -4.99 7.81 -5.42
N SER A 128 -5.62 7.19 -4.40
CA SER A 128 -5.98 7.87 -3.16
C SER A 128 -4.76 8.45 -2.43
N ASN A 129 -3.66 7.72 -2.41
CA ASN A 129 -2.41 8.19 -1.80
C ASN A 129 -1.79 9.34 -2.60
N VAL A 130 -1.78 9.27 -3.93
CA VAL A 130 -1.32 10.38 -4.80
C VAL A 130 -2.16 11.61 -4.53
N ASP A 131 -3.49 11.51 -4.62
CA ASP A 131 -4.40 12.63 -4.41
C ASP A 131 -4.22 13.26 -3.02
N SER A 132 -4.10 12.44 -1.97
CA SER A 132 -4.05 12.94 -0.59
C SER A 132 -2.67 13.47 -0.18
N ILE A 133 -1.59 12.75 -0.52
CA ILE A 133 -0.24 13.01 0.00
C ILE A 133 0.58 13.86 -0.96
N LEU A 134 0.55 13.57 -2.27
CA LEU A 134 1.35 14.27 -3.26
C LEU A 134 0.64 15.51 -3.79
N GLU A 135 -0.64 15.39 -4.15
CA GLU A 135 -1.43 16.45 -4.76
C GLU A 135 -2.24 17.29 -3.78
N LYS A 136 -2.38 16.85 -2.52
CA LYS A 136 -3.15 17.52 -1.45
C LYS A 136 -4.64 17.70 -1.78
N LYS A 137 -5.18 16.84 -2.63
CA LYS A 137 -6.57 16.78 -3.06
C LYS A 137 -7.37 15.82 -2.17
N HIS A 138 -7.49 16.13 -0.87
CA HIS A 138 -8.05 15.20 0.12
C HIS A 138 -9.46 14.68 -0.20
N LEU A 139 -10.31 15.49 -0.84
CA LEU A 139 -11.66 15.05 -1.22
C LEU A 139 -11.62 14.01 -2.35
N ASP A 140 -10.71 14.16 -3.31
CA ASP A 140 -10.54 13.19 -4.39
C ASP A 140 -9.90 11.92 -3.84
N GLY A 141 -8.88 12.05 -2.99
CA GLY A 141 -8.31 10.91 -2.26
C GLY A 141 -9.36 10.12 -1.46
N LEU A 142 -10.29 10.81 -0.79
CA LEU A 142 -11.40 10.16 -0.08
C LEU A 142 -12.34 9.41 -1.03
N LYS A 143 -12.66 9.95 -2.21
CA LYS A 143 -13.47 9.27 -3.22
C LYS A 143 -12.77 7.99 -3.70
N ARG A 144 -11.45 8.07 -4.00
CA ARG A 144 -10.64 6.91 -4.38
C ARG A 144 -10.57 5.86 -3.28
N MET A 145 -10.40 6.28 -2.04
CA MET A 145 -10.42 5.37 -0.87
C MET A 145 -11.75 4.61 -0.76
N LYS A 146 -12.89 5.31 -0.95
CA LYS A 146 -14.22 4.67 -0.96
C LYS A 146 -14.34 3.65 -2.11
N GLU A 147 -13.84 3.98 -3.29
CA GLU A 147 -13.80 3.08 -4.44
C GLU A 147 -12.96 1.83 -4.13
N ALA A 148 -11.73 1.99 -3.62
CA ALA A 148 -10.86 0.88 -3.22
C ALA A 148 -11.57 -0.04 -2.20
N ASN A 149 -12.19 0.54 -1.18
CA ASN A 149 -12.93 -0.20 -0.16
C ASN A 149 -14.13 -0.96 -0.74
N ALA A 150 -14.83 -0.41 -1.72
CA ALA A 150 -15.95 -1.10 -2.35
C ALA A 150 -15.48 -2.35 -3.11
N HIS A 151 -14.40 -2.24 -3.89
CA HIS A 151 -13.82 -3.38 -4.61
C HIS A 151 -13.25 -4.43 -3.64
N ALA A 152 -12.54 -4.00 -2.59
CA ALA A 152 -12.01 -4.90 -1.56
C ALA A 152 -13.13 -5.68 -0.85
N LYS A 153 -14.22 -5.01 -0.46
CA LYS A 153 -15.38 -5.67 0.16
C LYS A 153 -16.02 -6.70 -0.77
N LEU A 154 -16.17 -6.36 -2.05
CA LEU A 154 -16.73 -7.28 -3.03
C LEU A 154 -15.82 -8.49 -3.24
N LEU A 155 -14.50 -8.30 -3.30
CA LEU A 155 -13.53 -9.39 -3.37
C LEU A 155 -13.62 -10.28 -2.12
N LEU A 156 -13.58 -9.69 -0.92
CA LEU A 156 -13.60 -10.42 0.34
C LEU A 156 -14.95 -11.14 0.60
N SER A 157 -16.05 -10.66 0.03
CA SER A 157 -17.34 -11.36 0.09
C SER A 157 -17.33 -12.69 -0.67
N GLN A 158 -16.45 -12.82 -1.67
CA GLN A 158 -16.27 -14.02 -2.48
C GLN A 158 -15.08 -14.86 -2.01
N ARG A 159 -14.04 -14.21 -1.52
CA ARG A 159 -12.78 -14.79 -1.06
C ARG A 159 -12.39 -14.19 0.29
N PRO A 160 -12.97 -14.68 1.40
CA PRO A 160 -12.64 -14.20 2.74
C PRO A 160 -11.18 -14.39 3.13
N ASP A 161 -10.49 -15.28 2.42
CA ASP A 161 -9.07 -15.62 2.56
C ASP A 161 -8.14 -14.74 1.69
N ALA A 162 -8.67 -13.78 0.91
CA ALA A 162 -7.87 -12.84 0.12
C ALA A 162 -7.11 -11.86 1.01
N GLY A 163 -6.02 -12.33 1.65
CA GLY A 163 -5.26 -11.61 2.67
C GLY A 163 -4.83 -10.21 2.27
N ASP A 164 -4.35 -10.03 1.03
CA ASP A 164 -3.90 -8.74 0.53
C ASP A 164 -5.01 -7.68 0.42
N ALA A 165 -6.27 -8.08 0.25
CA ALA A 165 -7.38 -7.14 0.12
C ALA A 165 -7.73 -6.42 1.43
N PHE A 166 -7.39 -7.00 2.58
CA PHE A 166 -7.67 -6.38 3.88
C PHE A 166 -6.88 -5.09 4.11
N VAL A 167 -5.73 -4.89 3.43
CA VAL A 167 -4.94 -3.68 3.60
C VAL A 167 -5.71 -2.42 3.23
N ALA A 168 -6.54 -2.46 2.18
CA ALA A 168 -7.34 -1.31 1.77
C ALA A 168 -8.35 -0.91 2.86
N LEU A 169 -9.09 -1.89 3.39
CA LEU A 169 -10.07 -1.66 4.46
C LEU A 169 -9.40 -1.23 5.76
N GLY A 170 -8.30 -1.89 6.11
CA GLY A 170 -7.57 -1.64 7.35
C GLY A 170 -6.94 -0.26 7.36
N SER A 171 -6.28 0.14 6.28
CA SER A 171 -5.69 1.48 6.15
C SER A 171 -6.75 2.58 6.23
N ALA A 172 -7.87 2.42 5.54
CA ALA A 172 -8.97 3.39 5.58
C ALA A 172 -9.56 3.51 6.99
N ASN A 173 -9.87 2.39 7.65
CA ASN A 173 -10.39 2.37 9.02
C ASN A 173 -9.42 3.03 10.00
N TYR A 174 -8.13 2.71 9.90
CA TYR A 174 -7.12 3.26 10.80
C TYR A 174 -6.92 4.76 10.58
N ILE A 175 -6.74 5.20 9.33
CA ILE A 175 -6.52 6.61 9.00
C ILE A 175 -7.71 7.46 9.46
N ILE A 176 -8.94 7.10 9.06
CA ILE A 176 -10.15 7.85 9.43
C ILE A 176 -10.36 7.83 10.94
N GLY A 177 -10.19 6.66 11.59
CA GLY A 177 -10.29 6.51 13.04
C GLY A 177 -9.25 7.33 13.82
N SER A 178 -8.12 7.67 13.18
CA SER A 178 -7.02 8.45 13.77
C SER A 178 -7.18 9.96 13.63
N LEU A 179 -8.11 10.43 12.79
CA LEU A 179 -8.38 11.85 12.65
C LEU A 179 -8.94 12.46 13.95
N SER A 180 -8.77 13.76 14.13
CA SER A 180 -9.36 14.48 15.27
C SER A 180 -10.89 14.36 15.29
N SER A 181 -11.50 14.54 16.47
CA SER A 181 -12.95 14.38 16.66
C SER A 181 -13.78 15.27 15.72
N GLY A 182 -13.32 16.50 15.44
CA GLY A 182 -13.99 17.43 14.53
C GLY A 182 -14.01 16.91 13.08
N TYR A 183 -12.87 16.44 12.57
CA TYR A 183 -12.80 15.85 11.23
C TYR A 183 -13.62 14.55 11.14
N ARG A 184 -13.58 13.70 12.17
CA ARG A 184 -14.39 12.48 12.20
C ARG A 184 -15.89 12.78 12.18
N ALA A 185 -16.34 13.80 12.93
CA ALA A 185 -17.74 14.22 12.92
C ALA A 185 -18.18 14.70 11.52
N LEU A 186 -17.34 15.50 10.84
CA LEU A 186 -17.62 15.96 9.48
C LEU A 186 -17.73 14.79 8.50
N LEU A 187 -16.79 13.84 8.56
CA LEU A 187 -16.81 12.65 7.70
C LEU A 187 -17.98 11.72 7.99
N TRP A 188 -18.40 11.65 9.27
CA TRP A 188 -19.54 10.86 9.69
C TRP A 188 -20.84 11.31 9.01
N PHE A 189 -21.10 12.63 8.91
CA PHE A 189 -22.22 13.18 8.13
C PHE A 189 -22.14 12.81 6.64
N GLY A 190 -20.96 12.61 6.09
CA GLY A 190 -20.72 12.11 4.74
C GLY A 190 -20.76 10.59 4.61
N GLY A 191 -21.20 9.86 5.65
CA GLY A 191 -21.27 8.39 5.65
C GLY A 191 -19.90 7.70 5.68
N VAL A 192 -18.86 8.38 6.16
CA VAL A 192 -17.51 7.83 6.28
C VAL A 192 -17.18 7.60 7.74
N HIS A 193 -16.92 6.35 8.07
CA HIS A 193 -16.59 5.91 9.43
C HIS A 193 -15.22 5.24 9.44
N GLY A 194 -14.50 5.36 10.56
CA GLY A 194 -13.25 4.68 10.79
C GLY A 194 -13.12 4.21 12.23
N ASP A 195 -12.48 3.07 12.42
CA ASP A 195 -12.18 2.47 13.71
C ASP A 195 -10.72 2.03 13.72
N LYS A 196 -9.90 2.61 14.61
CA LYS A 196 -8.48 2.29 14.71
C LYS A 196 -8.21 0.82 15.03
N LYS A 197 -8.98 0.25 15.96
CA LYS A 197 -8.78 -1.14 16.40
C LYS A 197 -9.09 -2.09 15.27
N LEU A 198 -10.24 -1.91 14.61
CA LEU A 198 -10.62 -2.68 13.43
C LEU A 198 -9.60 -2.49 12.30
N GLY A 199 -9.11 -1.26 12.11
CA GLY A 199 -8.09 -0.95 11.11
C GLY A 199 -6.80 -1.74 11.33
N MET A 200 -6.27 -1.73 12.56
CA MET A 200 -5.09 -2.51 12.93
C MET A 200 -5.31 -4.01 12.78
N GLU A 201 -6.48 -4.52 13.17
CA GLU A 201 -6.84 -5.94 12.99
C GLU A 201 -6.84 -6.34 11.50
N GLN A 202 -7.46 -5.53 10.65
CA GLN A 202 -7.52 -5.79 9.21
C GLN A 202 -6.14 -5.71 8.54
N VAL A 203 -5.33 -4.70 8.87
CA VAL A 203 -3.93 -4.63 8.39
C VAL A 203 -3.14 -5.84 8.91
N GLY A 204 -3.39 -6.28 10.14
CA GLY A 204 -2.81 -7.48 10.72
C GLY A 204 -3.09 -8.75 9.89
N LYS A 205 -4.33 -8.90 9.39
CA LYS A 205 -4.68 -10.03 8.49
C LYS A 205 -3.83 -10.04 7.22
N THR A 206 -3.57 -8.87 6.62
CA THR A 206 -2.63 -8.79 5.48
C THR A 206 -1.19 -9.08 5.92
N ALA A 207 -0.75 -8.58 7.08
CA ALA A 207 0.59 -8.83 7.60
C ALA A 207 0.87 -10.33 7.89
N GLU A 208 -0.17 -11.10 8.18
CA GLU A 208 -0.10 -12.55 8.43
C GLU A 208 -0.26 -13.36 7.12
N ASN A 209 -1.29 -13.05 6.35
CA ASN A 209 -1.79 -13.90 5.26
C ASN A 209 -1.68 -13.26 3.86
N GLY A 210 -1.18 -12.03 3.75
CA GLY A 210 -0.92 -11.38 2.47
C GLY A 210 0.21 -12.06 1.71
N ARG A 211 0.14 -12.01 0.39
CA ARG A 211 1.18 -12.53 -0.50
C ARG A 211 2.13 -11.41 -0.94
N TYR A 212 1.62 -10.48 -1.72
CA TYR A 212 2.40 -9.37 -2.26
C TYR A 212 2.56 -8.20 -1.28
N LEU A 213 1.54 -7.97 -0.46
CA LEU A 213 1.46 -6.80 0.42
C LEU A 213 1.76 -7.11 1.90
N LYS A 214 2.19 -8.34 2.21
CA LYS A 214 2.55 -8.72 3.59
C LYS A 214 3.63 -7.80 4.18
N PRO A 215 4.75 -7.49 3.51
CA PRO A 215 5.73 -6.56 4.06
C PRO A 215 5.18 -5.14 4.19
N PHE A 216 4.40 -4.67 3.22
CA PHE A 216 3.74 -3.36 3.28
C PHE A 216 2.78 -3.26 4.47
N ALA A 217 1.98 -4.29 4.71
CA ALA A 217 1.09 -4.34 5.86
C ALA A 217 1.86 -4.37 7.20
N LYS A 218 2.99 -5.08 7.28
CA LYS A 218 3.87 -5.04 8.45
C LYS A 218 4.39 -3.61 8.72
N ILE A 219 4.78 -2.85 7.68
CA ILE A 219 5.17 -1.45 7.79
C ILE A 219 4.02 -0.61 8.37
N LEU A 220 2.84 -0.68 7.76
CA LEU A 220 1.66 0.08 8.21
C LEU A 220 1.28 -0.27 9.65
N LEU A 221 1.32 -1.55 10.01
CA LEU A 221 1.01 -2.01 11.37
C LEU A 221 2.07 -1.54 12.37
N ALA A 222 3.36 -1.53 12.00
CA ALA A 222 4.43 -1.00 12.85
C ALA A 222 4.25 0.51 13.10
N LEU A 223 3.88 1.27 12.07
CA LEU A 223 3.59 2.71 12.20
C LEU A 223 2.37 2.95 13.10
N ALA A 224 1.29 2.20 12.89
CA ALA A 224 0.10 2.26 13.73
C ALA A 224 0.45 1.89 15.20
N ALA A 225 1.21 0.82 15.42
CA ALA A 225 1.65 0.39 16.73
C ALA A 225 2.49 1.46 17.45
N ARG A 226 3.39 2.16 16.75
CA ARG A 226 4.13 3.31 17.31
C ARG A 226 3.22 4.44 17.73
N ARG A 227 2.24 4.80 16.91
CA ARG A 227 1.25 5.85 17.25
C ARG A 227 0.40 5.49 18.47
N GLU A 228 0.01 4.23 18.58
CA GLU A 228 -0.78 3.71 19.71
C GLU A 228 0.10 3.27 20.91
N LYS A 229 1.39 3.64 20.91
CA LYS A 229 2.38 3.35 21.99
C LYS A 229 2.60 1.85 22.25
N GLN A 230 2.32 1.00 21.29
CA GLN A 230 2.58 -0.44 21.33
C GLN A 230 4.01 -0.73 20.81
N ASN A 231 5.01 -0.18 21.50
CA ASN A 231 6.40 -0.19 21.04
C ASN A 231 6.94 -1.62 20.81
N GLY A 232 6.59 -2.59 21.67
CA GLY A 232 7.02 -3.97 21.50
C GLY A 232 6.53 -4.60 20.18
N LEU A 233 5.30 -4.33 19.78
CA LEU A 233 4.77 -4.78 18.49
C LEU A 233 5.51 -4.12 17.33
N ALA A 234 5.72 -2.81 17.39
CA ALA A 234 6.45 -2.08 16.36
C ALA A 234 7.88 -2.61 16.18
N GLN A 235 8.60 -2.80 17.28
CA GLN A 235 9.97 -3.36 17.28
C GLN A 235 10.02 -4.76 16.67
N LYS A 236 9.08 -5.64 17.05
CA LYS A 236 8.99 -6.98 16.48
C LYS A 236 8.80 -6.95 14.97
N LEU A 237 7.83 -6.18 14.47
CA LEU A 237 7.53 -6.10 13.04
C LEU A 237 8.69 -5.51 12.23
N LEU A 238 9.36 -4.48 12.75
CA LEU A 238 10.51 -3.87 12.09
C LEU A 238 11.75 -4.78 12.13
N SER A 239 11.95 -5.58 13.20
CA SER A 239 12.97 -6.63 13.24
C SER A 239 12.73 -7.66 12.15
N GLU A 240 11.51 -8.20 12.07
CA GLU A 240 11.13 -9.18 11.04
C GLU A 240 11.37 -8.64 9.62
N LEU A 241 11.03 -7.37 9.35
CA LEU A 241 11.26 -6.73 8.05
C LEU A 241 12.75 -6.55 7.76
N SER A 242 13.55 -6.15 8.75
CA SER A 242 14.99 -5.97 8.60
C SER A 242 15.70 -7.31 8.36
N GLU A 243 15.23 -8.40 8.97
CA GLU A 243 15.74 -9.76 8.76
C GLU A 243 15.32 -10.33 7.40
N GLU A 244 14.09 -10.10 6.98
CA GLU A 244 13.54 -10.56 5.70
C GLU A 244 14.14 -9.83 4.49
N PHE A 245 14.48 -8.54 4.67
CA PHE A 245 15.02 -7.63 3.65
C PHE A 245 16.33 -6.97 4.12
N PRO A 246 17.41 -7.74 4.29
CA PRO A 246 18.68 -7.20 4.83
C PRO A 246 19.34 -6.17 3.92
N ALA A 247 18.99 -6.14 2.63
CA ALA A 247 19.44 -5.14 1.67
C ALA A 247 18.60 -3.83 1.70
N SER A 248 17.58 -3.75 2.55
CA SER A 248 16.72 -2.56 2.65
C SER A 248 17.29 -1.54 3.62
N PRO A 249 17.82 -0.40 3.14
CA PRO A 249 18.27 0.68 4.01
C PRO A 249 17.12 1.24 4.86
N LEU A 250 15.94 1.34 4.28
CA LEU A 250 14.76 1.86 4.97
C LEU A 250 14.43 1.04 6.23
N PHE A 251 14.37 -0.28 6.10
CA PHE A 251 14.00 -1.13 7.24
C PHE A 251 15.06 -1.14 8.33
N ALA A 252 16.33 -1.14 7.96
CA ALA A 252 17.44 -1.02 8.92
C ALA A 252 17.35 0.29 9.70
N THR A 253 17.08 1.41 9.02
CA THR A 253 16.90 2.72 9.63
C THR A 253 15.70 2.77 10.56
N GLU A 254 14.54 2.32 10.11
CA GLU A 254 13.30 2.35 10.90
C GLU A 254 13.38 1.42 12.12
N TYR A 255 14.04 0.27 11.99
CA TYR A 255 14.32 -0.61 13.13
C TYR A 255 15.26 0.04 14.14
N ALA A 256 16.37 0.66 13.70
CA ALA A 256 17.26 1.39 14.58
C ALA A 256 16.54 2.52 15.35
N LYS A 257 15.71 3.31 14.66
CA LYS A 257 14.85 4.34 15.28
C LYS A 257 13.91 3.74 16.34
N ALA A 258 13.25 2.62 16.04
CA ALA A 258 12.32 1.97 16.97
C ALA A 258 13.04 1.42 18.22
N MET A 259 14.31 1.05 18.08
CA MET A 259 15.15 0.56 19.17
C MET A 259 15.89 1.69 19.93
N GLY A 260 15.76 2.95 19.49
CA GLY A 260 16.54 4.06 20.07
C GLY A 260 18.04 3.93 19.81
N ARG A 261 18.46 3.25 18.74
CA ARG A 261 19.87 3.05 18.35
C ARG A 261 20.32 4.10 17.34
N PRO A 262 21.63 4.37 17.24
CA PRO A 262 22.16 5.19 16.16
C PRO A 262 21.76 4.65 14.79
N ILE A 263 21.41 5.55 13.87
CA ILE A 263 21.09 5.19 12.48
C ILE A 263 22.39 4.80 11.78
N PRO A 264 22.44 3.68 11.04
CA PRO A 264 23.62 3.29 10.27
C PRO A 264 24.03 4.40 9.29
N ALA A 265 25.33 4.70 9.23
CA ALA A 265 25.88 5.90 8.56
C ALA A 265 25.79 5.89 7.01
N GLU A 266 25.35 4.81 6.38
CA GLU A 266 25.34 4.64 4.91
C GLU A 266 23.95 4.82 4.27
N ILE A 267 22.97 5.36 5.00
CA ILE A 267 21.58 5.37 4.56
C ILE A 267 21.01 6.78 4.65
N GLY A 268 21.52 7.66 3.82
CA GLY A 268 20.84 8.90 3.44
C GLY A 268 20.16 8.76 2.07
N PRO A 269 19.11 9.55 1.82
CA PRO A 269 18.50 9.60 0.50
C PRO A 269 19.48 10.10 -0.55
#